data_740b77f2780e478ec308ddd437431b2e
#
_entry.id   740b77f2780e478ec308ddd437431b2e
#
_cell.length_a   1.000
_cell.length_b   1.000
_cell.length_c   1.000
_cell.angle_alpha   90.00
_cell.angle_beta   90.00
_cell.angle_gamma   90.00
#
_symmetry.space_group_name_H-M   'P 1'
#
loop_
_entity.id
_entity.type
_entity.pdbx_description
1 polymer ?
#
loop_
_entity_poly.entity_id
_entity_poly.type
_entity_poly.pdbx_seq_one_letter_code
_entity_poly.pdbx_strand_id
1 'polypeptide(L)'
;MKTQIFKSSKLNFLELRYIEKITQCQKMHLHEELTITAIKKGSLNIIFNEDKKLLKPKELIVINDHISHCATLNEVSDHGYVLYINKEYLKALAIFYDKDFEHIFSEEVYEKFISLCEILLDEKASLIFKEEHLLEFCIDTFHKEEVVQKSEENDNLAFKIKEYLDKNYLEELTLEEMAETFNLSTIHLIRVFKKEFGLPIHSYILNKKVHYAKELLTSNLSIVEVALQSGFFDQSHLNRSFKRVFQLSPKEFQKSIFS
;
A
#
# COMPACT_ATOMS: atom_id res chain seq x y z
N MET A 1 -15.44 15.34 2.64
CA MET A 1 -14.41 14.35 3.01
C MET A 1 -13.26 15.15 3.61
N LYS A 2 -12.93 14.92 4.86
CA LYS A 2 -11.75 15.54 5.49
C LYS A 2 -10.68 14.45 5.56
N THR A 3 -9.57 14.66 4.90
CA THR A 3 -8.43 13.75 4.93
C THR A 3 -7.25 14.53 5.49
N GLN A 4 -6.61 13.98 6.51
CA GLN A 4 -5.33 14.49 7.01
C GLN A 4 -4.25 13.49 6.60
N ILE A 5 -3.12 14.00 6.13
CA ILE A 5 -2.00 13.16 5.70
C ILE A 5 -0.75 13.65 6.42
N PHE A 6 -0.05 12.72 7.04
CA PHE A 6 1.32 12.95 7.48
C PHE A 6 2.27 12.29 6.47
N LYS A 7 3.16 13.10 5.91
CA LYS A 7 4.28 12.68 5.09
C LYS A 7 5.42 13.67 5.29
N SER A 8 6.63 13.17 5.41
CA SER A 8 7.83 13.98 5.61
C SER A 8 8.94 13.52 4.67
N SER A 9 9.68 14.46 4.10
CA SER A 9 10.86 14.13 3.29
C SER A 9 11.99 13.50 4.11
N LYS A 10 12.03 13.74 5.43
CA LYS A 10 13.00 13.15 6.35
C LYS A 10 12.57 11.79 6.89
N LEU A 11 11.26 11.51 6.93
CA LEU A 11 10.68 10.22 7.27
C LEU A 11 9.96 9.66 6.04
N ASN A 12 10.67 9.58 4.91
CA ASN A 12 10.13 9.22 3.61
C ASN A 12 9.69 7.75 3.50
N PHE A 13 10.02 6.95 4.50
CA PHE A 13 9.66 5.54 4.59
C PHE A 13 8.26 5.30 5.15
N LEU A 14 7.54 6.35 5.55
CA LEU A 14 6.17 6.21 6.07
C LEU A 14 5.21 7.26 5.50
N GLU A 15 3.94 6.89 5.43
CA GLU A 15 2.82 7.80 5.16
C GLU A 15 1.63 7.40 6.01
N LEU A 16 1.08 8.34 6.76
CA LEU A 16 -0.16 8.14 7.52
C LEU A 16 -1.29 8.93 6.88
N ARG A 17 -2.45 8.31 6.75
CA ARG A 17 -3.71 8.94 6.37
C ARG A 17 -4.75 8.76 7.45
N TYR A 18 -5.35 9.85 7.88
CA TYR A 18 -6.63 9.85 8.58
C TYR A 18 -7.73 10.17 7.57
N ILE A 19 -8.74 9.34 7.50
CA ILE A 19 -9.80 9.43 6.49
C ILE A 19 -11.15 9.48 7.21
N GLU A 20 -11.87 10.60 7.07
CA GLU A 20 -13.29 10.69 7.42
C GLU A 20 -14.13 10.37 6.19
N LYS A 21 -15.10 9.50 6.33
CA LYS A 21 -15.94 8.97 5.25
C LYS A 21 -15.09 8.23 4.21
N ILE A 22 -14.53 7.13 4.64
CA ILE A 22 -13.76 6.22 3.78
C ILE A 22 -14.59 5.94 2.52
N THR A 23 -14.06 6.24 1.35
CA THR A 23 -14.72 5.94 0.08
C THR A 23 -14.47 4.50 -0.29
N GLN A 24 -15.47 3.84 -0.86
CA GLN A 24 -15.34 2.44 -1.29
C GLN A 24 -14.23 2.29 -2.32
N CYS A 25 -13.29 1.40 -2.09
CA CYS A 25 -12.42 0.89 -3.12
C CYS A 25 -13.11 -0.30 -3.80
N GLN A 26 -13.71 -0.06 -4.96
CA GLN A 26 -14.51 -1.06 -5.66
C GLN A 26 -13.69 -2.10 -6.44
N LYS A 27 -12.36 -1.94 -6.52
CA LYS A 27 -11.51 -2.83 -7.31
C LYS A 27 -10.31 -3.28 -6.49
N MET A 28 -9.92 -4.54 -6.72
CA MET A 28 -8.69 -5.09 -6.17
C MET A 28 -7.49 -4.23 -6.58
N HIS A 29 -6.63 -3.93 -5.62
CA HIS A 29 -5.36 -3.21 -5.77
C HIS A 29 -4.37 -3.73 -4.74
N LEU A 30 -3.12 -3.31 -4.86
CA LEU A 30 -2.07 -3.62 -3.91
C LEU A 30 -1.25 -2.36 -3.59
N HIS A 31 -0.51 -2.41 -2.50
CA HIS A 31 0.49 -1.42 -2.11
C HIS A 31 1.88 -2.04 -2.12
N GLU A 32 2.91 -1.21 -2.25
CA GLU A 32 4.32 -1.62 -2.15
C GLU A 32 4.83 -1.56 -0.71
N GLU A 33 4.04 -0.93 0.15
CA GLU A 33 4.33 -0.75 1.56
C GLU A 33 3.52 -1.73 2.43
N LEU A 34 4.06 -2.09 3.57
CA LEU A 34 3.27 -2.70 4.65
C LEU A 34 2.16 -1.73 5.04
N THR A 35 0.93 -2.20 5.06
CA THR A 35 -0.26 -1.40 5.35
C THR A 35 -0.88 -1.81 6.67
N ILE A 36 -1.06 -0.85 7.59
CA ILE A 36 -1.75 -1.07 8.87
C ILE A 36 -3.01 -0.21 8.88
N THR A 37 -4.16 -0.85 9.07
CA THR A 37 -5.45 -0.17 9.05
C THR A 37 -6.20 -0.37 10.35
N ALA A 38 -6.74 0.73 10.89
CA ALA A 38 -7.62 0.73 12.06
C ALA A 38 -8.82 1.65 11.83
N ILE A 39 -9.95 1.29 12.40
CA ILE A 39 -11.19 2.08 12.36
C ILE A 39 -11.53 2.60 13.75
N LYS A 40 -11.81 3.90 13.87
CA LYS A 40 -12.32 4.51 15.12
C LYS A 40 -13.83 4.37 15.25
N LYS A 41 -14.56 4.36 14.13
CA LYS A 41 -16.02 4.27 14.10
C LYS A 41 -16.48 3.59 12.82
N GLY A 42 -17.57 2.81 12.93
CA GLY A 42 -18.17 2.06 11.82
C GLY A 42 -17.57 0.67 11.65
N SER A 43 -17.58 0.16 10.43
CA SER A 43 -16.96 -1.12 10.09
C SER A 43 -16.56 -1.16 8.62
N LEU A 44 -15.45 -1.85 8.32
CA LEU A 44 -14.88 -1.96 6.99
C LEU A 44 -14.74 -3.44 6.60
N ASN A 45 -15.32 -3.83 5.47
CA ASN A 45 -15.01 -5.11 4.86
C ASN A 45 -13.73 -5.00 4.05
N ILE A 46 -12.73 -5.79 4.39
CA ILE A 46 -11.52 -5.95 3.58
C ILE A 46 -11.60 -7.31 2.91
N ILE A 47 -11.52 -7.29 1.58
CA ILE A 47 -11.68 -8.45 0.73
C ILE A 47 -10.30 -8.75 0.13
N PHE A 48 -9.80 -9.92 0.39
CA PHE A 48 -8.65 -10.54 -0.25
C PHE A 48 -9.13 -11.46 -1.37
N ASN A 49 -8.25 -12.17 -2.04
CA ASN A 49 -8.58 -13.00 -3.20
C ASN A 49 -9.74 -13.99 -2.91
N GLU A 50 -9.63 -14.77 -1.84
CA GLU A 50 -10.61 -15.78 -1.43
C GLU A 50 -11.14 -15.56 -0.01
N ASP A 51 -10.71 -14.50 0.66
CA ASP A 51 -10.97 -14.23 2.06
C ASP A 51 -11.62 -12.87 2.26
N LYS A 52 -12.48 -12.77 3.26
CA LYS A 52 -13.13 -11.51 3.64
C LYS A 52 -13.03 -11.31 5.14
N LYS A 53 -12.51 -10.15 5.56
CA LYS A 53 -12.41 -9.77 6.96
C LYS A 53 -13.28 -8.54 7.23
N LEU A 54 -14.00 -8.56 8.35
CA LEU A 54 -14.74 -7.41 8.84
C LEU A 54 -13.91 -6.75 9.94
N LEU A 55 -13.37 -5.57 9.64
CA LEU A 55 -12.62 -4.76 10.60
C LEU A 55 -13.60 -3.88 11.38
N LYS A 56 -13.49 -3.90 12.71
CA LYS A 56 -14.29 -3.11 13.66
C LYS A 56 -13.39 -2.24 14.53
N PRO A 57 -13.95 -1.25 15.26
CA PRO A 57 -13.19 -0.53 16.29
C PRO A 57 -12.55 -1.49 17.30
N LYS A 58 -11.35 -1.14 17.77
CA LYS A 58 -10.49 -1.93 18.66
C LYS A 58 -9.80 -3.12 17.98
N GLU A 59 -9.83 -3.17 16.67
CA GLU A 59 -9.15 -4.17 15.86
C GLU A 59 -8.19 -3.48 14.88
N LEU A 60 -7.14 -4.19 14.49
CA LEU A 60 -6.22 -3.80 13.43
C LEU A 60 -6.21 -4.85 12.34
N ILE A 61 -5.94 -4.42 11.12
CA ILE A 61 -5.51 -5.32 10.08
C ILE A 61 -4.16 -4.87 9.55
N VAL A 62 -3.22 -5.81 9.47
CA VAL A 62 -1.91 -5.63 8.85
C VAL A 62 -1.93 -6.38 7.53
N ILE A 63 -1.54 -5.72 6.46
CA ILE A 63 -1.50 -6.28 5.11
C ILE A 63 -0.08 -6.11 4.58
N ASN A 64 0.53 -7.20 4.16
CA ASN A 64 1.88 -7.19 3.63
C ASN A 64 1.95 -6.50 2.27
N ASP A 65 3.17 -6.13 1.87
CA ASP A 65 3.42 -5.59 0.55
C ASP A 65 2.95 -6.56 -0.55
N HIS A 66 2.48 -6.01 -1.65
CA HIS A 66 2.02 -6.77 -2.82
C HIS A 66 0.82 -7.71 -2.60
N ILE A 67 0.14 -7.66 -1.45
CA ILE A 67 -1.08 -8.43 -1.22
C ILE A 67 -2.28 -7.68 -1.80
N SER A 68 -2.94 -8.32 -2.75
CA SER A 68 -4.10 -7.78 -3.44
C SER A 68 -5.32 -7.75 -2.51
N HIS A 69 -5.92 -6.58 -2.36
CA HIS A 69 -7.11 -6.40 -1.54
C HIS A 69 -7.99 -5.27 -2.06
N CYS A 70 -9.23 -5.23 -1.57
CA CYS A 70 -10.07 -4.04 -1.66
C CYS A 70 -10.85 -3.84 -0.37
N ALA A 71 -11.29 -2.60 -0.14
CA ALA A 71 -12.05 -2.24 1.05
C ALA A 71 -13.44 -1.71 0.67
N THR A 72 -14.49 -2.21 1.33
CA THR A 72 -15.86 -1.75 1.13
C THR A 72 -16.48 -1.35 2.45
N LEU A 73 -17.17 -0.22 2.46
CA LEU A 73 -17.88 0.29 3.63
C LEU A 73 -19.13 -0.54 3.93
N ASN A 74 -19.44 -0.67 5.20
CA ASN A 74 -20.74 -1.12 5.66
C ASN A 74 -21.64 0.06 6.05
N GLU A 75 -21.06 1.18 6.51
CA GLU A 75 -21.80 2.34 7.02
C GLU A 75 -21.24 3.68 6.50
N VAL A 76 -22.10 4.71 6.45
CA VAL A 76 -21.79 6.01 5.83
C VAL A 76 -20.89 6.91 6.70
N SER A 77 -20.65 6.58 7.96
CA SER A 77 -19.96 7.44 8.93
C SER A 77 -18.60 6.91 9.39
N ASP A 78 -17.96 6.10 8.58
CA ASP A 78 -16.72 5.43 8.96
C ASP A 78 -15.54 6.36 8.89
N HIS A 79 -14.68 6.33 9.92
CA HIS A 79 -13.41 7.02 9.93
C HIS A 79 -12.35 6.20 10.64
N GLY A 80 -11.13 6.35 10.18
CA GLY A 80 -10.01 5.58 10.66
C GLY A 80 -8.67 6.03 10.12
N TYR A 81 -7.67 5.23 10.38
CA TYR A 81 -6.29 5.46 10.00
C TYR A 81 -5.80 4.37 9.06
N VAL A 82 -4.96 4.76 8.11
CA VAL A 82 -4.18 3.85 7.28
C VAL A 82 -2.73 4.32 7.31
N LEU A 83 -1.85 3.49 7.86
CA LEU A 83 -0.41 3.72 7.93
C LEU A 83 0.28 2.82 6.90
N TYR A 84 1.09 3.42 6.06
CA TYR A 84 1.95 2.75 5.09
C TYR A 84 3.40 2.85 5.56
N ILE A 85 4.11 1.72 5.62
CA ILE A 85 5.51 1.66 6.04
C ILE A 85 6.32 0.94 4.97
N ASN A 86 7.39 1.56 4.51
CA ASN A 86 8.31 0.94 3.57
C ASN A 86 8.98 -0.29 4.21
N LYS A 87 8.90 -1.43 3.55
CA LYS A 87 9.40 -2.70 4.07
C LYS A 87 10.93 -2.74 4.20
N GLU A 88 11.64 -2.04 3.31
CA GLU A 88 13.09 -1.95 3.39
C GLU A 88 13.57 -1.22 4.67
N TYR A 89 12.79 -0.23 5.13
CA TYR A 89 13.05 0.41 6.41
C TYR A 89 12.90 -0.59 7.57
N LEU A 90 11.83 -1.39 7.58
CA LEU A 90 11.66 -2.42 8.61
C LEU A 90 12.76 -3.48 8.58
N LYS A 91 13.17 -3.93 7.39
CA LYS A 91 14.29 -4.86 7.22
C LYS A 91 15.61 -4.30 7.73
N ALA A 92 15.90 -3.01 7.49
CA ALA A 92 17.08 -2.34 8.00
C ALA A 92 17.15 -2.33 9.53
N LEU A 93 16.01 -2.44 10.20
CA LEU A 93 15.86 -2.53 11.66
C LEU A 93 15.79 -3.99 12.17
N ALA A 94 16.02 -4.98 11.29
CA ALA A 94 15.82 -6.40 11.58
C ALA A 94 14.39 -6.75 12.03
N ILE A 95 13.40 -5.97 11.58
CA ILE A 95 11.99 -6.23 11.81
C ILE A 95 11.40 -6.90 10.56
N PHE A 96 10.89 -8.11 10.72
CA PHE A 96 10.36 -8.90 9.62
C PHE A 96 8.88 -9.17 9.84
N TYR A 97 8.11 -9.07 8.75
CA TYR A 97 6.72 -9.46 8.71
C TYR A 97 6.51 -10.33 7.47
N ASP A 98 6.19 -11.60 7.69
CA ASP A 98 6.15 -12.64 6.65
C ASP A 98 4.75 -13.17 6.35
N LYS A 99 3.73 -12.75 7.14
CA LYS A 99 2.33 -13.09 6.87
C LYS A 99 1.79 -12.27 5.70
N ASP A 100 0.92 -12.84 4.91
CA ASP A 100 0.22 -12.11 3.84
C ASP A 100 -0.65 -11.00 4.43
N PHE A 101 -1.43 -11.34 5.46
CA PHE A 101 -2.15 -10.39 6.29
C PHE A 101 -2.44 -10.98 7.68
N GLU A 102 -2.71 -10.12 8.63
CA GLU A 102 -3.10 -10.50 9.98
C GLU A 102 -4.22 -9.60 10.50
N HIS A 103 -5.25 -10.22 11.07
CA HIS A 103 -6.31 -9.53 11.79
C HIS A 103 -6.03 -9.60 13.28
N ILE A 104 -5.65 -8.49 13.89
CA ILE A 104 -5.23 -8.37 15.28
C ILE A 104 -6.40 -7.88 16.12
N PHE A 105 -6.80 -8.67 17.12
CA PHE A 105 -7.92 -8.39 18.03
C PHE A 105 -7.48 -7.84 19.40
N SER A 106 -6.21 -7.47 19.54
CA SER A 106 -5.67 -6.92 20.80
C SER A 106 -6.03 -5.45 20.95
N GLU A 107 -6.86 -5.14 21.95
CA GLU A 107 -7.20 -3.75 22.30
C GLU A 107 -5.94 -2.96 22.69
N GLU A 108 -4.97 -3.58 23.35
CA GLU A 108 -3.70 -2.92 23.69
C GLU A 108 -2.92 -2.48 22.45
N VAL A 109 -2.78 -3.37 21.46
CA VAL A 109 -2.11 -3.04 20.19
C VAL A 109 -2.87 -1.97 19.41
N TYR A 110 -4.19 -2.01 19.45
CA TYR A 110 -5.04 -0.99 18.84
C TYR A 110 -4.81 0.39 19.46
N GLU A 111 -4.85 0.50 20.79
CA GLU A 111 -4.64 1.80 21.48
C GLU A 111 -3.23 2.36 21.26
N LYS A 112 -2.20 1.50 21.25
CA LYS A 112 -0.85 1.90 20.87
C LYS A 112 -0.79 2.46 19.44
N PHE A 113 -1.48 1.81 18.50
CA PHE A 113 -1.55 2.27 17.11
C PHE A 113 -2.29 3.61 16.97
N ILE A 114 -3.42 3.77 17.65
CA ILE A 114 -4.17 5.04 17.63
C ILE A 114 -3.33 6.16 18.20
N SER A 115 -2.65 5.93 19.34
CA SER A 115 -1.74 6.91 19.96
C SER A 115 -0.61 7.30 19.01
N LEU A 116 0.01 6.32 18.33
CA LEU A 116 1.02 6.59 17.31
C LEU A 116 0.47 7.47 16.19
N CYS A 117 -0.72 7.15 15.67
CA CYS A 117 -1.34 7.94 14.60
C CYS A 117 -1.59 9.39 15.01
N GLU A 118 -2.04 9.60 16.23
CA GLU A 118 -2.27 10.94 16.79
C GLU A 118 -0.95 11.72 16.95
N ILE A 119 0.12 11.08 17.42
CA ILE A 119 1.47 11.65 17.50
C ILE A 119 2.00 12.02 16.10
N LEU A 120 1.83 11.14 15.11
CA LEU A 120 2.28 11.41 13.74
C LEU A 120 1.57 12.62 13.13
N LEU A 121 0.30 12.83 13.45
CA LEU A 121 -0.50 13.97 12.96
C LEU A 121 -0.27 15.26 13.79
N ASP A 122 0.33 15.18 14.97
CA ASP A 122 0.60 16.37 15.78
C ASP A 122 1.73 17.20 15.14
N GLU A 123 1.40 18.36 14.63
CA GLU A 123 2.35 19.30 14.01
C GLU A 123 3.43 19.82 15.00
N LYS A 124 3.15 19.77 16.31
CA LYS A 124 4.09 20.21 17.36
C LYS A 124 5.09 19.13 17.76
N ALA A 125 4.79 17.87 17.48
CA ALA A 125 5.67 16.78 17.79
C ALA A 125 6.91 16.78 16.87
N SER A 126 8.11 16.68 17.47
CA SER A 126 9.35 16.62 16.72
C SER A 126 9.44 15.33 15.89
N LEU A 127 10.21 15.36 14.80
CA LEU A 127 10.39 14.18 13.95
C LEU A 127 11.02 13.01 14.69
N ILE A 128 11.98 13.30 15.58
CA ILE A 128 12.62 12.27 16.43
C ILE A 128 11.58 11.59 17.32
N PHE A 129 10.69 12.38 17.96
CA PHE A 129 9.65 11.84 18.81
C PHE A 129 8.66 10.93 18.02
N LYS A 130 8.31 11.36 16.81
CA LYS A 130 7.46 10.56 15.90
C LYS A 130 8.12 9.25 15.50
N GLU A 131 9.40 9.30 15.16
CA GLU A 131 10.17 8.13 14.74
C GLU A 131 10.36 7.13 15.89
N GLU A 132 10.69 7.60 17.09
CA GLU A 132 10.83 6.76 18.28
C GLU A 132 9.54 5.98 18.57
N HIS A 133 8.38 6.63 18.54
CA HIS A 133 7.09 5.97 18.78
C HIS A 133 6.71 5.00 17.66
N LEU A 134 7.07 5.32 16.41
CA LEU A 134 6.91 4.38 15.31
C LEU A 134 7.76 3.12 15.52
N LEU A 135 9.02 3.29 15.88
CA LEU A 135 9.94 2.18 16.16
C LEU A 135 9.45 1.31 17.31
N GLU A 136 9.05 1.92 18.42
CA GLU A 136 8.50 1.22 19.58
C GLU A 136 7.28 0.40 19.18
N PHE A 137 6.33 0.99 18.45
CA PHE A 137 5.16 0.28 17.95
C PHE A 137 5.55 -0.90 17.05
N CYS A 138 6.48 -0.71 16.10
CA CYS A 138 6.91 -1.76 15.18
C CYS A 138 7.62 -2.91 15.92
N ILE A 139 8.50 -2.60 16.86
CA ILE A 139 9.20 -3.61 17.67
C ILE A 139 8.22 -4.40 18.52
N ASP A 140 7.29 -3.73 19.20
CA ASP A 140 6.30 -4.38 20.05
C ASP A 140 5.34 -5.27 19.25
N THR A 141 5.00 -4.85 18.02
CA THR A 141 3.99 -5.53 17.23
C THR A 141 4.56 -6.63 16.35
N PHE A 142 5.77 -6.44 15.77
CA PHE A 142 6.32 -7.35 14.75
C PHE A 142 7.53 -8.18 15.23
N HIS A 143 8.19 -7.81 16.30
CA HIS A 143 9.45 -8.43 16.72
C HIS A 143 9.29 -9.78 17.43
N LYS A 144 8.10 -10.34 17.52
CA LYS A 144 7.83 -11.58 18.29
C LYS A 144 7.98 -12.88 17.51
N GLU A 145 8.38 -12.87 16.25
CA GLU A 145 8.50 -14.12 15.50
C GLU A 145 9.95 -14.44 15.13
N GLU A 146 10.35 -15.67 15.50
CA GLU A 146 11.64 -16.26 15.11
C GLU A 146 11.81 -16.16 13.59
N VAL A 147 13.02 -15.79 13.17
CA VAL A 147 13.45 -15.77 11.77
C VAL A 147 13.29 -17.18 11.18
N VAL A 148 12.15 -17.48 10.65
CA VAL A 148 12.00 -18.60 9.72
C VAL A 148 12.64 -18.14 8.42
N GLN A 149 13.87 -18.59 8.16
CA GLN A 149 14.49 -18.44 6.86
C GLN A 149 13.57 -19.10 5.84
N LYS A 150 12.84 -18.28 5.06
CA LYS A 150 12.25 -18.74 3.81
C LYS A 150 13.40 -19.02 2.83
N SER A 151 13.88 -20.25 2.87
CA SER A 151 14.62 -20.85 1.77
C SER A 151 13.62 -21.16 0.65
N GLU A 152 14.00 -20.81 -0.60
CA GLU A 152 13.36 -21.23 -1.87
C GLU A 152 12.37 -20.27 -2.56
N GLU A 153 12.34 -18.98 -2.25
CA GLU A 153 11.57 -18.01 -3.06
C GLU A 153 12.21 -17.67 -4.42
N ASN A 154 13.45 -18.05 -4.67
CA ASN A 154 14.19 -17.65 -5.89
C ASN A 154 13.86 -18.45 -7.15
N ASP A 155 13.14 -19.56 -7.07
CA ASP A 155 12.80 -20.38 -8.23
C ASP A 155 11.33 -20.30 -8.66
N ASN A 156 10.49 -19.56 -7.97
CA ASN A 156 9.08 -19.43 -8.35
C ASN A 156 8.95 -18.54 -9.59
N LEU A 157 8.38 -19.11 -10.64
CA LEU A 157 8.17 -18.45 -11.93
C LEU A 157 7.37 -17.13 -11.80
N ALA A 158 6.38 -17.07 -10.90
CA ALA A 158 5.59 -15.87 -10.66
C ALA A 158 6.46 -14.70 -10.16
N PHE A 159 7.43 -14.98 -9.28
CA PHE A 159 8.36 -13.96 -8.78
C PHE A 159 9.36 -13.51 -9.85
N LYS A 160 9.79 -14.39 -10.75
CA LYS A 160 10.61 -14.01 -11.92
C LYS A 160 9.84 -13.08 -12.86
N ILE A 161 8.57 -13.37 -13.11
CA ILE A 161 7.68 -12.48 -13.89
C ILE A 161 7.52 -11.13 -13.18
N LYS A 162 7.28 -11.12 -11.88
CA LYS A 162 7.19 -9.90 -11.07
C LYS A 162 8.47 -9.06 -11.17
N GLU A 163 9.64 -9.67 -11.00
CA GLU A 163 10.93 -8.98 -11.11
C GLU A 163 11.13 -8.35 -12.49
N TYR A 164 10.73 -9.05 -13.55
CA TYR A 164 10.74 -8.50 -14.90
C TYR A 164 9.83 -7.28 -15.04
N LEU A 165 8.61 -7.36 -14.50
CA LEU A 165 7.67 -6.24 -14.48
C LEU A 165 8.19 -5.05 -13.67
N ASP A 166 8.82 -5.30 -12.53
CA ASP A 166 9.41 -4.26 -11.68
C ASP A 166 10.51 -3.46 -12.39
N LYS A 167 11.23 -4.10 -13.31
CA LYS A 167 12.28 -3.45 -14.11
C LYS A 167 11.74 -2.72 -15.35
N ASN A 168 10.61 -3.17 -15.89
CA ASN A 168 10.15 -2.75 -17.22
C ASN A 168 8.75 -2.11 -17.21
N TYR A 169 8.15 -1.80 -16.05
CA TYR A 169 6.75 -1.31 -15.97
C TYR A 169 6.48 0.02 -16.69
N LEU A 170 7.51 0.81 -17.01
CA LEU A 170 7.38 2.04 -17.80
C LEU A 170 7.42 1.78 -19.30
N GLU A 171 7.90 0.61 -19.71
CA GLU A 171 7.95 0.20 -21.11
C GLU A 171 6.56 -0.18 -21.62
N GLU A 172 6.41 -0.17 -22.94
CA GLU A 172 5.23 -0.69 -23.61
C GLU A 172 5.34 -2.20 -23.76
N LEU A 173 4.82 -2.92 -22.74
CA LEU A 173 4.90 -4.39 -22.69
C LEU A 173 3.65 -5.02 -23.27
N THR A 174 3.85 -6.09 -24.06
CA THR A 174 2.78 -6.98 -24.51
C THR A 174 2.82 -8.31 -23.76
N LEU A 175 1.64 -8.94 -23.59
CA LEU A 175 1.58 -10.26 -22.97
C LEU A 175 2.27 -11.33 -23.81
N GLU A 176 2.33 -11.14 -25.12
CA GLU A 176 2.95 -12.02 -26.08
C GLU A 176 4.49 -12.01 -25.93
N GLU A 177 5.11 -10.83 -25.93
CA GLU A 177 6.55 -10.64 -25.69
C GLU A 177 6.98 -11.20 -24.33
N MET A 178 6.15 -10.97 -23.30
CA MET A 178 6.41 -11.52 -21.98
C MET A 178 6.31 -13.06 -21.98
N ALA A 179 5.31 -13.63 -22.59
CA ALA A 179 5.15 -15.08 -22.70
C ALA A 179 6.34 -15.73 -23.41
N GLU A 180 6.82 -15.13 -24.50
CA GLU A 180 8.05 -15.54 -25.20
C GLU A 180 9.29 -15.45 -24.27
N THR A 181 9.45 -14.34 -23.53
CA THR A 181 10.58 -14.16 -22.60
C THR A 181 10.68 -15.28 -21.56
N PHE A 182 9.54 -15.76 -21.09
CA PHE A 182 9.47 -16.82 -20.07
C PHE A 182 9.25 -18.21 -20.65
N ASN A 183 9.22 -18.35 -22.00
CA ASN A 183 8.94 -19.60 -22.70
C ASN A 183 7.61 -20.25 -22.25
N LEU A 184 6.58 -19.43 -22.16
CA LEU A 184 5.21 -19.80 -21.74
C LEU A 184 4.19 -19.48 -22.84
N SER A 185 3.03 -20.10 -22.75
CA SER A 185 1.86 -19.56 -23.44
C SER A 185 1.32 -18.33 -22.66
N THR A 186 0.73 -17.37 -23.37
CA THR A 186 0.10 -16.18 -22.78
C THR A 186 -0.94 -16.54 -21.70
N ILE A 187 -1.71 -17.62 -21.93
CA ILE A 187 -2.69 -18.11 -20.96
C ILE A 187 -2.00 -18.63 -19.69
N HIS A 188 -0.89 -19.33 -19.82
CA HIS A 188 -0.14 -19.85 -18.68
C HIS A 188 0.51 -18.72 -17.89
N LEU A 189 1.13 -17.76 -18.56
CA LEU A 189 1.69 -16.53 -17.96
C LEU A 189 0.66 -15.82 -17.06
N ILE A 190 -0.53 -15.55 -17.61
CA ILE A 190 -1.62 -14.87 -16.89
C ILE A 190 -2.07 -15.68 -15.67
N ARG A 191 -2.24 -17.01 -15.82
CA ARG A 191 -2.70 -17.88 -14.73
C ARG A 191 -1.70 -17.95 -13.59
N VAL A 192 -0.41 -18.14 -13.91
CA VAL A 192 0.66 -18.21 -12.91
C VAL A 192 0.73 -16.92 -12.11
N PHE A 193 0.76 -15.78 -12.79
CA PHE A 193 0.85 -14.48 -12.14
C PHE A 193 -0.38 -14.18 -11.29
N LYS A 194 -1.59 -14.37 -11.83
CA LYS A 194 -2.84 -14.11 -11.13
C LYS A 194 -3.04 -15.03 -9.92
N LYS A 195 -2.61 -16.30 -10.02
CA LYS A 195 -2.70 -17.25 -8.90
C LYS A 195 -1.87 -16.80 -7.72
N GLU A 196 -0.65 -16.32 -7.95
CA GLU A 196 0.28 -15.91 -6.91
C GLU A 196 -0.08 -14.53 -6.31
N PHE A 197 -0.31 -13.53 -7.18
CA PHE A 197 -0.49 -12.14 -6.75
C PHE A 197 -1.95 -11.68 -6.67
N GLY A 198 -2.92 -12.51 -7.01
CA GLY A 198 -4.36 -12.21 -6.89
C GLY A 198 -4.89 -11.16 -7.86
N LEU A 199 -4.06 -10.61 -8.78
CA LEU A 199 -4.47 -9.60 -9.76
C LEU A 199 -3.86 -9.83 -11.13
N PRO A 200 -4.49 -9.32 -12.20
CA PRO A 200 -3.96 -9.40 -13.56
C PRO A 200 -2.65 -8.60 -13.71
N ILE A 201 -1.77 -9.03 -14.61
CA ILE A 201 -0.50 -8.39 -14.93
C ILE A 201 -0.66 -6.90 -15.22
N HIS A 202 -1.64 -6.52 -16.07
CA HIS A 202 -1.87 -5.10 -16.39
C HIS A 202 -2.26 -4.26 -15.16
N SER A 203 -2.97 -4.86 -14.19
CA SER A 203 -3.33 -4.19 -12.94
C SER A 203 -2.11 -4.00 -12.05
N TYR A 204 -1.18 -4.96 -12.03
CA TYR A 204 0.10 -4.84 -11.37
C TYR A 204 0.92 -3.68 -11.94
N ILE A 205 1.12 -3.65 -13.27
CA ILE A 205 1.83 -2.56 -13.96
C ILE A 205 1.19 -1.20 -13.65
N LEU A 206 -0.14 -1.13 -13.70
CA LEU A 206 -0.86 0.10 -13.40
C LEU A 206 -0.63 0.58 -11.96
N ASN A 207 -0.59 -0.34 -10.99
CA ASN A 207 -0.25 -0.02 -9.61
C ASN A 207 1.18 0.54 -9.49
N LYS A 208 2.18 -0.11 -10.13
CA LYS A 208 3.56 0.39 -10.15
C LYS A 208 3.63 1.83 -10.68
N LYS A 209 2.97 2.10 -11.83
CA LYS A 209 2.90 3.45 -12.42
C LYS A 209 2.26 4.47 -11.48
N VAL A 210 1.20 4.07 -10.75
CA VAL A 210 0.54 4.95 -9.77
C VAL A 210 1.46 5.27 -8.58
N HIS A 211 2.21 4.28 -8.08
CA HIS A 211 3.19 4.50 -7.01
C HIS A 211 4.32 5.42 -7.46
N TYR A 212 4.85 5.21 -8.65
CA TYR A 212 5.85 6.10 -9.22
C TYR A 212 5.32 7.52 -9.44
N ALA A 213 4.07 7.66 -9.91
CA ALA A 213 3.43 8.98 -9.98
C ALA A 213 3.32 9.65 -8.60
N LYS A 214 3.03 8.88 -7.53
CA LYS A 214 3.01 9.38 -6.15
C LYS A 214 4.36 9.96 -5.74
N GLU A 215 5.47 9.30 -6.09
CA GLU A 215 6.82 9.81 -5.85
C GLU A 215 7.08 11.11 -6.61
N LEU A 216 6.76 11.15 -7.89
CA LEU A 216 6.91 12.35 -8.72
C LEU A 216 6.08 13.54 -8.22
N LEU A 217 4.92 13.31 -7.60
CA LEU A 217 4.10 14.36 -7.00
C LEU A 217 4.75 15.05 -5.79
N THR A 218 5.80 14.48 -5.21
CA THR A 218 6.60 15.13 -4.16
C THR A 218 7.56 16.18 -4.72
N SER A 219 7.77 16.17 -6.04
CA SER A 219 8.53 17.16 -6.77
C SER A 219 7.60 18.31 -7.23
N ASN A 220 8.17 19.44 -7.59
CA ASN A 220 7.38 20.58 -8.06
C ASN A 220 6.96 20.45 -9.55
N LEU A 221 6.58 19.23 -9.97
CA LEU A 221 6.10 18.94 -11.31
C LEU A 221 4.60 19.21 -11.43
N SER A 222 4.15 19.63 -12.61
CA SER A 222 2.73 19.71 -12.93
C SER A 222 2.11 18.30 -12.99
N ILE A 223 0.81 18.20 -12.74
CA ILE A 223 0.10 16.92 -12.83
C ILE A 223 0.20 16.29 -14.23
N VAL A 224 0.29 17.11 -15.27
CA VAL A 224 0.46 16.65 -16.65
C VAL A 224 1.84 16.01 -16.84
N GLU A 225 2.90 16.66 -16.36
CA GLU A 225 4.26 16.12 -16.41
C GLU A 225 4.38 14.83 -15.62
N VAL A 226 3.80 14.79 -14.42
CA VAL A 226 3.74 13.56 -13.60
C VAL A 226 3.04 12.42 -14.36
N ALA A 227 1.91 12.71 -15.03
CA ALA A 227 1.19 11.70 -15.80
C ALA A 227 2.08 11.10 -16.90
N LEU A 228 2.73 11.94 -17.69
CA LEU A 228 3.57 11.51 -18.81
C LEU A 228 4.81 10.75 -18.32
N GLN A 229 5.51 11.27 -17.31
CA GLN A 229 6.72 10.62 -16.78
C GLN A 229 6.44 9.29 -16.09
N SER A 230 5.26 9.13 -15.51
CA SER A 230 4.84 7.86 -14.89
C SER A 230 4.15 6.89 -15.87
N GLY A 231 4.21 7.16 -17.17
CA GLY A 231 3.75 6.27 -18.22
C GLY A 231 2.23 6.20 -18.36
N PHE A 232 1.50 7.26 -17.98
CA PHE A 232 0.07 7.41 -18.28
C PHE A 232 -0.13 8.14 -19.60
N PHE A 233 -1.19 7.76 -20.30
CA PHE A 233 -1.55 8.41 -21.57
C PHE A 233 -1.87 9.90 -21.39
N ASP A 234 -2.60 10.24 -20.33
CA ASP A 234 -2.99 11.61 -20.01
C ASP A 234 -3.25 11.80 -18.50
N GLN A 235 -3.45 13.06 -18.10
CA GLN A 235 -3.79 13.45 -16.74
C GLN A 235 -5.10 12.79 -16.24
N SER A 236 -6.08 12.60 -17.13
CA SER A 236 -7.38 12.01 -16.75
C SER A 236 -7.22 10.52 -16.41
N HIS A 237 -6.37 9.81 -17.15
CA HIS A 237 -6.03 8.42 -16.87
C HIS A 237 -5.29 8.30 -15.51
N LEU A 238 -4.28 9.15 -15.28
CA LEU A 238 -3.62 9.23 -13.98
C LEU A 238 -4.62 9.52 -12.85
N ASN A 239 -5.47 10.54 -12.99
CA ASN A 239 -6.44 10.92 -11.96
C ASN A 239 -7.35 9.75 -11.56
N ARG A 240 -7.90 9.01 -12.52
CA ARG A 240 -8.76 7.85 -12.25
C ARG A 240 -7.99 6.74 -11.54
N SER A 241 -6.79 6.43 -12.01
CA SER A 241 -5.97 5.35 -11.47
C SER A 241 -5.44 5.68 -10.08
N PHE A 242 -4.95 6.91 -9.88
CA PHE A 242 -4.44 7.40 -8.61
C PHE A 242 -5.55 7.46 -7.54
N LYS A 243 -6.74 7.98 -7.91
CA LYS A 243 -7.89 8.03 -7.00
C LYS A 243 -8.37 6.64 -6.61
N ARG A 244 -8.27 5.67 -7.50
CA ARG A 244 -8.63 4.26 -7.21
C ARG A 244 -7.74 3.65 -6.14
N VAL A 245 -6.42 3.94 -6.17
CA VAL A 245 -5.45 3.36 -5.22
C VAL A 245 -5.40 4.16 -3.91
N PHE A 246 -5.30 5.49 -4.02
CA PHE A 246 -5.04 6.35 -2.87
C PHE A 246 -6.27 7.11 -2.33
N GLN A 247 -7.44 6.93 -2.95
CA GLN A 247 -8.71 7.59 -2.57
C GLN A 247 -8.68 9.13 -2.65
N LEU A 248 -7.61 9.70 -3.22
CA LEU A 248 -7.36 11.13 -3.43
C LEU A 248 -7.01 11.38 -4.89
N SER A 249 -7.30 12.56 -5.41
CA SER A 249 -6.73 12.97 -6.69
C SER A 249 -5.24 13.33 -6.54
N PRO A 250 -4.43 13.25 -7.60
CA PRO A 250 -3.04 13.71 -7.59
C PRO A 250 -2.90 15.15 -7.09
N LYS A 251 -3.83 16.03 -7.47
CA LYS A 251 -3.84 17.43 -7.05
C LYS A 251 -4.11 17.60 -5.55
N GLU A 252 -5.03 16.82 -4.99
CA GLU A 252 -5.31 16.82 -3.55
C GLU A 252 -4.10 16.29 -2.77
N PHE A 253 -3.49 15.24 -3.26
CA PHE A 253 -2.28 14.67 -2.68
C PHE A 253 -1.12 15.69 -2.71
N GLN A 254 -0.83 16.29 -3.86
CA GLN A 254 0.23 17.29 -4.01
C GLN A 254 0.01 18.49 -3.08
N LYS A 255 -1.22 19.01 -2.98
CA LYS A 255 -1.55 20.10 -2.05
C LYS A 255 -1.30 19.72 -0.58
N SER A 256 -1.59 18.49 -0.18
CA SER A 256 -1.39 18.05 1.21
C SER A 256 0.08 17.91 1.61
N ILE A 257 1.00 17.87 0.64
CA ILE A 257 2.45 17.80 0.90
C ILE A 257 3.07 19.19 0.99
N PHE A 258 2.56 20.14 0.20
CA PHE A 258 3.14 21.49 0.08
C PHE A 258 2.35 22.55 0.85
N SER A 259 1.28 22.17 1.55
CA SER A 259 0.55 23.02 2.48
C SER A 259 1.12 22.94 3.89
#